data_1fe8f5e0c6b70b4bc0bb62781f8d8d8e
#
_entry.id   1fe8f5e0c6b70b4bc0bb62781f8d8d8e
#
_cell.length_a   1.000
_cell.length_b   1.000
_cell.length_c   1.000
_cell.angle_alpha   90.00
_cell.angle_beta   90.00
_cell.angle_gamma   90.00
#
_symmetry.space_group_name_H-M   'P 1'
#
loop_
_entity.id
_entity.type
_entity.pdbx_description
1 polymer ?
#
loop_
_entity_poly.entity_id
_entity_poly.type
_entity_poly.pdbx_seq_one_letter_code
_entity_poly.pdbx_strand_id
1 'polypeptide(L)'
;MKQYIVTGMSCAACSSRVEKAVSKVEGVENCSVSLLTNSMGVEGTASDEAVIKAVEDAGYGASLKTSHTALDKSGTSQKSGSQGMYASQDDMLKDRVTPVLKKRLITSVGFLIVLMYISMGHMMWDWPLPSILEGNHVAMGLIQMLLTIIIMVINQKFFISGFRGLLHKAPNMDTLVALGSGAAFVYSTYALFAMTDAQVRMDMDGVMHYMHEFYFESAAMILTLITVGKMLEAHSKGKTTDAIKSLMKLAPKTANIISDGSELNVPVENVKKGDIFIVRPGENIPVDGIVVEGSSAVNEAALTGESIPVDKSAGDNVSAATLNQSGFLKCEASRVGEDTTLS
;
A
#
# COMPACT_ATOMS: atom_id res chain seq x y z
N MET A 1 -12.36 -14.29 -13.17
CA MET A 1 -11.06 -13.84 -12.59
C MET A 1 -11.14 -13.97 -11.07
N LYS A 2 -10.21 -14.68 -10.43
CA LYS A 2 -10.13 -14.78 -8.96
C LYS A 2 -9.23 -13.68 -8.42
N GLN A 3 -9.61 -13.05 -7.31
CA GLN A 3 -8.83 -11.97 -6.70
C GLN A 3 -8.16 -12.43 -5.40
N TYR A 4 -6.89 -12.03 -5.22
CA TYR A 4 -6.10 -12.32 -4.03
C TYR A 4 -5.53 -11.03 -3.45
N ILE A 5 -5.40 -10.98 -2.13
CA ILE A 5 -4.65 -9.93 -1.43
C ILE A 5 -3.22 -10.43 -1.28
N VAL A 6 -2.25 -9.65 -1.73
CA VAL A 6 -0.82 -9.99 -1.65
C VAL A 6 -0.14 -9.07 -0.66
N THR A 7 0.56 -9.63 0.32
CA THR A 7 1.25 -8.88 1.37
C THR A 7 2.77 -9.00 1.23
N GLY A 8 3.49 -7.95 1.65
CA GLY A 8 4.97 -7.95 1.61
C GLY A 8 5.58 -7.34 0.36
N MET A 9 4.77 -6.94 -0.65
CA MET A 9 5.29 -6.22 -1.82
C MET A 9 5.63 -4.78 -1.44
N SER A 10 6.85 -4.36 -1.73
CA SER A 10 7.33 -3.00 -1.42
C SER A 10 7.83 -2.23 -2.65
N CYS A 11 7.93 -2.87 -3.81
CA CYS A 11 8.46 -2.26 -5.02
C CYS A 11 7.96 -2.97 -6.29
N ALA A 12 8.13 -2.32 -7.47
CA ALA A 12 7.72 -2.89 -8.75
C ALA A 12 8.42 -4.23 -9.08
N ALA A 13 9.68 -4.40 -8.66
CA ALA A 13 10.37 -5.68 -8.81
C ALA A 13 9.71 -6.81 -8.01
N CYS A 14 9.10 -6.48 -6.86
CA CYS A 14 8.35 -7.44 -6.04
C CYS A 14 7.08 -7.90 -6.76
N SER A 15 6.28 -6.97 -7.32
CA SER A 15 5.07 -7.31 -8.07
C SER A 15 5.38 -8.14 -9.31
N SER A 16 6.39 -7.77 -10.10
CA SER A 16 6.83 -8.55 -11.27
C SER A 16 7.32 -9.96 -10.89
N ARG A 17 7.90 -10.12 -9.70
CA ARG A 17 8.33 -11.44 -9.21
C ARG A 17 7.14 -12.32 -8.85
N VAL A 18 6.15 -11.78 -8.13
CA VAL A 18 4.91 -12.49 -7.80
C VAL A 18 4.20 -12.90 -9.09
N GLU A 19 4.05 -11.99 -10.05
CA GLU A 19 3.43 -12.24 -11.34
C GLU A 19 4.13 -13.38 -12.09
N LYS A 20 5.47 -13.34 -12.18
CA LYS A 20 6.27 -14.43 -12.80
C LYS A 20 6.19 -15.76 -12.06
N ALA A 21 6.04 -15.75 -10.74
CA ALA A 21 5.92 -16.98 -9.97
C ALA A 21 4.55 -17.62 -10.19
N VAL A 22 3.48 -16.84 -10.17
CA VAL A 22 2.11 -17.32 -10.35
C VAL A 22 1.84 -17.72 -11.81
N SER A 23 2.38 -17.00 -12.79
CA SER A 23 2.25 -17.35 -14.23
C SER A 23 2.89 -18.69 -14.60
N LYS A 24 3.72 -19.29 -13.72
CA LYS A 24 4.31 -20.61 -13.92
C LYS A 24 3.45 -21.74 -13.33
N VAL A 25 2.41 -21.42 -12.58
CA VAL A 25 1.51 -22.40 -11.98
C VAL A 25 0.66 -23.02 -13.08
N GLU A 26 0.59 -24.34 -13.11
CA GLU A 26 -0.23 -25.07 -14.09
C GLU A 26 -1.72 -24.68 -13.95
N GLY A 27 -2.34 -24.34 -15.07
CA GLY A 27 -3.73 -23.88 -15.12
C GLY A 27 -3.92 -22.38 -14.94
N VAL A 28 -2.86 -21.57 -14.80
CA VAL A 28 -2.93 -20.09 -14.86
C VAL A 28 -2.79 -19.65 -16.32
N GLU A 29 -3.79 -18.95 -16.83
CA GLU A 29 -3.81 -18.37 -18.18
C GLU A 29 -3.30 -16.92 -18.18
N ASN A 30 -3.74 -16.14 -17.18
CA ASN A 30 -3.34 -14.75 -17.02
C ASN A 30 -3.20 -14.40 -15.54
N CYS A 31 -2.21 -13.57 -15.22
CA CYS A 31 -1.98 -13.07 -13.88
C CYS A 31 -1.59 -11.59 -13.95
N SER A 32 -2.30 -10.76 -13.20
CA SER A 32 -2.02 -9.34 -13.09
C SER A 32 -1.87 -8.94 -11.63
N VAL A 33 -0.78 -8.25 -11.30
CA VAL A 33 -0.44 -7.87 -9.92
C VAL A 33 -0.43 -6.35 -9.79
N SER A 34 -1.26 -5.82 -8.91
CA SER A 34 -1.31 -4.40 -8.57
C SER A 34 -0.54 -4.10 -7.29
N LEU A 35 0.55 -3.33 -7.42
CA LEU A 35 1.30 -2.82 -6.27
C LEU A 35 0.53 -1.72 -5.52
N LEU A 36 -0.37 -1.00 -6.21
CA LEU A 36 -1.14 0.10 -5.62
C LEU A 36 -2.16 -0.41 -4.60
N THR A 37 -2.90 -1.45 -4.99
CA THR A 37 -3.96 -2.05 -4.19
C THR A 37 -3.49 -3.26 -3.38
N ASN A 38 -2.22 -3.68 -3.55
CA ASN A 38 -1.68 -4.92 -2.99
C ASN A 38 -2.57 -6.14 -3.31
N SER A 39 -3.08 -6.19 -4.53
CA SER A 39 -3.97 -7.25 -5.02
C SER A 39 -3.40 -7.93 -6.25
N MET A 40 -3.88 -9.13 -6.51
CA MET A 40 -3.55 -9.92 -7.67
C MET A 40 -4.82 -10.55 -8.24
N GLY A 41 -4.99 -10.42 -9.56
CA GLY A 41 -6.04 -11.11 -10.30
C GLY A 41 -5.44 -12.30 -11.06
N VAL A 42 -6.08 -13.45 -10.98
CA VAL A 42 -5.66 -14.68 -11.66
C VAL A 42 -6.82 -15.23 -12.47
N GLU A 43 -6.57 -15.53 -13.73
CA GLU A 43 -7.48 -16.21 -14.64
C GLU A 43 -6.95 -17.61 -14.96
N GLY A 44 -7.87 -18.56 -15.10
CA GLY A 44 -7.54 -19.96 -15.38
C GLY A 44 -8.21 -20.94 -14.43
N THR A 45 -7.76 -22.19 -14.48
CA THR A 45 -8.31 -23.33 -13.72
C THR A 45 -7.47 -23.73 -12.51
N ALA A 46 -6.39 -22.98 -12.22
CA ALA A 46 -5.48 -23.27 -11.11
C ALA A 46 -6.21 -23.25 -9.76
N SER A 47 -5.80 -24.13 -8.85
CA SER A 47 -6.34 -24.17 -7.48
C SER A 47 -5.82 -23.01 -6.65
N ASP A 48 -6.64 -22.50 -5.72
CA ASP A 48 -6.28 -21.37 -4.86
C ASP A 48 -5.04 -21.69 -4.00
N GLU A 49 -4.93 -22.94 -3.55
CA GLU A 49 -3.79 -23.42 -2.76
C GLU A 49 -2.49 -23.37 -3.56
N ALA A 50 -2.52 -23.76 -4.83
CA ALA A 50 -1.33 -23.73 -5.71
C ALA A 50 -0.87 -22.29 -5.98
N VAL A 51 -1.83 -21.37 -6.19
CA VAL A 51 -1.56 -19.93 -6.38
C VAL A 51 -0.96 -19.31 -5.12
N ILE A 52 -1.59 -19.54 -3.95
CA ILE A 52 -1.10 -19.04 -2.67
C ILE A 52 0.31 -19.55 -2.39
N LYS A 53 0.53 -20.85 -2.56
CA LYS A 53 1.84 -21.46 -2.36
C LYS A 53 2.92 -20.89 -3.27
N ALA A 54 2.61 -20.61 -4.53
CA ALA A 54 3.57 -20.00 -5.46
C ALA A 54 3.98 -18.58 -5.03
N VAL A 55 3.05 -17.81 -4.43
CA VAL A 55 3.34 -16.50 -3.86
C VAL A 55 4.19 -16.62 -2.59
N GLU A 56 3.88 -17.60 -1.72
CA GLU A 56 4.65 -17.88 -0.50
C GLU A 56 6.07 -18.35 -0.81
N ASP A 57 6.24 -19.23 -1.78
CA ASP A 57 7.54 -19.70 -2.25
C ASP A 57 8.37 -18.56 -2.88
N ALA A 58 7.72 -17.55 -3.44
CA ALA A 58 8.37 -16.33 -3.90
C ALA A 58 8.76 -15.36 -2.76
N GLY A 59 8.37 -15.66 -1.51
CA GLY A 59 8.72 -14.88 -0.31
C GLY A 59 7.69 -13.83 0.10
N TYR A 60 6.45 -13.91 -0.40
CA TYR A 60 5.35 -12.99 -0.14
C TYR A 60 4.18 -13.72 0.50
N GLY A 61 3.25 -12.99 1.14
CA GLY A 61 2.02 -13.60 1.64
C GLY A 61 0.87 -13.41 0.64
N ALA A 62 0.00 -14.42 0.52
CA ALA A 62 -1.22 -14.31 -0.28
C ALA A 62 -2.42 -14.86 0.49
N SER A 63 -3.59 -14.26 0.26
CA SER A 63 -4.88 -14.75 0.73
C SER A 63 -5.95 -14.49 -0.30
N LEU A 64 -6.91 -15.43 -0.43
CA LEU A 64 -8.04 -15.24 -1.33
C LEU A 64 -8.90 -14.07 -0.84
N LYS A 65 -9.25 -13.17 -1.74
CA LYS A 65 -10.23 -12.11 -1.47
C LYS A 65 -11.62 -12.75 -1.56
N THR A 66 -12.12 -13.27 -0.42
CA THR A 66 -13.49 -13.79 -0.35
C THR A 66 -14.47 -12.63 -0.44
N SER A 67 -15.21 -12.53 -1.54
CA SER A 67 -16.50 -11.86 -1.54
C SER A 67 -17.40 -12.63 -0.57
N HIS A 68 -17.88 -11.97 0.47
CA HIS A 68 -18.77 -12.57 1.49
C HIS A 68 -20.08 -13.06 0.86
N THR A 69 -20.03 -14.23 0.23
CA THR A 69 -21.18 -15.04 -0.16
C THR A 69 -20.87 -16.49 0.23
N ALA A 70 -20.55 -16.74 1.49
CA ALA A 70 -20.55 -18.08 2.04
C ALA A 70 -21.29 -18.04 3.37
N LEU A 71 -22.44 -18.68 3.38
CA LEU A 71 -23.27 -19.00 4.52
C LEU A 71 -22.43 -19.55 5.67
N ASP A 72 -22.19 -18.75 6.69
CA ASP A 72 -21.80 -19.26 8.00
C ASP A 72 -23.06 -19.75 8.69
N LYS A 73 -23.22 -21.08 8.74
CA LYS A 73 -24.21 -21.76 9.55
C LYS A 73 -23.77 -21.74 11.00
N SER A 74 -23.97 -20.62 11.67
CA SER A 74 -23.99 -20.57 13.13
C SER A 74 -24.85 -19.38 13.54
N GLY A 75 -26.02 -19.69 14.09
CA GLY A 75 -27.07 -18.71 14.34
C GLY A 75 -26.68 -17.67 15.37
N THR A 76 -26.87 -16.42 14.99
CA THR A 76 -27.48 -15.40 15.87
C THR A 76 -27.97 -14.26 14.98
N SER A 77 -29.27 -14.05 14.97
CA SER A 77 -29.97 -12.97 14.28
C SER A 77 -29.46 -11.61 14.76
N GLN A 78 -28.78 -10.85 13.86
CA GLN A 78 -28.82 -9.39 13.94
C GLN A 78 -28.95 -8.81 12.53
N LYS A 79 -30.07 -8.11 12.33
CA LYS A 79 -30.39 -7.28 11.18
C LYS A 79 -29.29 -6.23 11.01
N SER A 80 -28.48 -6.33 9.98
CA SER A 80 -27.69 -5.21 9.42
C SER A 80 -27.64 -5.41 7.91
N GLY A 81 -28.54 -4.72 7.25
CA GLY A 81 -28.66 -4.72 5.80
C GLY A 81 -27.53 -3.90 5.15
N SER A 82 -27.17 -4.32 3.96
CA SER A 82 -26.63 -3.58 2.79
C SER A 82 -25.48 -2.53 2.95
N GLN A 83 -24.81 -2.41 4.07
CA GLN A 83 -23.64 -1.53 4.22
C GLN A 83 -22.28 -2.25 4.02
N GLY A 84 -22.28 -3.55 3.76
CA GLY A 84 -21.07 -4.38 3.86
C GLY A 84 -20.07 -4.24 2.73
N MET A 85 -20.52 -4.06 1.49
CA MET A 85 -19.63 -4.16 0.32
C MET A 85 -18.88 -2.85 0.03
N TYR A 86 -19.55 -1.71 0.09
CA TYR A 86 -18.89 -0.40 -0.01
C TYR A 86 -18.03 -0.07 1.21
N ALA A 87 -18.40 -0.54 2.41
CA ALA A 87 -17.60 -0.42 3.61
C ALA A 87 -16.30 -1.24 3.51
N SER A 88 -16.32 -2.41 2.87
CA SER A 88 -15.12 -3.23 2.66
C SER A 88 -14.16 -2.63 1.64
N GLN A 89 -14.67 -2.04 0.54
CA GLN A 89 -13.85 -1.37 -0.47
C GLN A 89 -13.24 -0.06 0.06
N ASP A 90 -14.00 0.74 0.78
CA ASP A 90 -13.51 1.98 1.39
C ASP A 90 -12.46 1.71 2.49
N ASP A 91 -12.61 0.60 3.22
CA ASP A 91 -11.65 0.17 4.26
C ASP A 91 -10.34 -0.40 3.66
N MET A 92 -10.40 -1.03 2.48
CA MET A 92 -9.23 -1.49 1.74
C MET A 92 -8.40 -0.35 1.15
N LEU A 93 -9.05 0.73 0.74
CA LEU A 93 -8.40 1.93 0.19
C LEU A 93 -7.98 2.93 1.29
N LYS A 94 -8.25 2.63 2.57
CA LYS A 94 -7.87 3.50 3.68
C LYS A 94 -6.38 3.45 3.92
N ASP A 95 -5.74 4.61 3.87
CA ASP A 95 -4.31 4.73 4.13
C ASP A 95 -3.99 4.46 5.61
N ARG A 96 -3.64 3.22 5.93
CA ARG A 96 -3.17 2.78 7.26
C ARG A 96 -1.66 2.84 7.40
N VAL A 97 -0.94 3.04 6.30
CA VAL A 97 0.53 2.95 6.26
C VAL A 97 1.18 4.28 6.58
N THR A 98 0.71 5.37 5.98
CA THR A 98 1.28 6.72 6.15
C THR A 98 1.34 7.18 7.61
N PRO A 99 0.29 7.03 8.46
CA PRO A 99 0.35 7.50 9.84
C PRO A 99 1.38 6.73 10.69
N VAL A 100 1.58 5.44 10.40
CA VAL A 100 2.59 4.62 11.09
C VAL A 100 3.99 5.04 10.66
N LEU A 101 4.22 5.23 9.35
CA LEU A 101 5.50 5.70 8.82
C LEU A 101 5.85 7.11 9.33
N LYS A 102 4.86 8.01 9.41
CA LYS A 102 5.05 9.35 9.96
C LYS A 102 5.52 9.33 11.42
N LYS A 103 4.89 8.53 12.27
CA LYS A 103 5.32 8.36 13.67
C LYS A 103 6.74 7.83 13.77
N ARG A 104 7.06 6.77 13.00
CA ARG A 104 8.42 6.21 12.94
C ARG A 104 9.45 7.22 12.50
N LEU A 105 9.15 7.96 11.44
CA LEU A 105 10.05 8.98 10.90
C LEU A 105 10.34 10.06 11.93
N ILE A 106 9.30 10.65 12.55
CA ILE A 106 9.48 11.71 13.55
C ILE A 106 10.34 11.21 14.72
N THR A 107 10.08 10.00 15.21
CA THR A 107 10.86 9.41 16.29
C THR A 107 12.30 9.13 15.87
N SER A 108 12.52 8.54 14.68
CA SER A 108 13.88 8.28 14.15
C SER A 108 14.67 9.57 13.94
N VAL A 109 14.04 10.62 13.38
CA VAL A 109 14.68 11.93 13.18
C VAL A 109 15.04 12.57 14.51
N GLY A 110 14.17 12.49 15.53
CA GLY A 110 14.46 13.00 16.88
C GLY A 110 15.73 12.37 17.47
N PHE A 111 15.83 11.03 17.44
CA PHE A 111 17.04 10.35 17.93
C PHE A 111 18.26 10.58 17.03
N LEU A 112 18.07 10.69 15.71
CA LEU A 112 19.15 10.99 14.78
C LEU A 112 19.76 12.37 15.02
N ILE A 113 18.95 13.40 15.30
CA ILE A 113 19.45 14.75 15.63
C ILE A 113 20.30 14.71 16.89
N VAL A 114 19.88 13.99 17.94
CA VAL A 114 20.70 13.82 19.15
C VAL A 114 22.00 13.08 18.85
N LEU A 115 21.93 12.03 18.03
CA LEU A 115 23.11 11.27 17.62
C LEU A 115 24.10 12.15 16.84
N MET A 116 23.60 12.92 15.86
CA MET A 116 24.41 13.86 15.05
C MET A 116 25.02 14.98 15.92
N TYR A 117 24.30 15.44 16.94
CA TYR A 117 24.83 16.43 17.89
C TYR A 117 26.06 15.88 18.64
N ILE A 118 26.00 14.62 19.08
CA ILE A 118 27.09 14.00 19.84
C ILE A 118 28.24 13.60 18.92
N SER A 119 27.99 13.05 17.73
CA SER A 119 29.04 12.57 16.83
C SER A 119 29.69 13.72 16.07
N MET A 120 28.95 14.44 15.24
CA MET A 120 29.50 15.50 14.40
C MET A 120 29.58 16.85 15.13
N GLY A 121 28.57 17.20 15.93
CA GLY A 121 28.48 18.51 16.57
C GLY A 121 29.67 18.78 17.49
N HIS A 122 30.07 17.81 18.30
CA HIS A 122 31.20 17.94 19.18
C HIS A 122 32.55 17.78 18.42
N MET A 123 32.68 16.77 17.54
CA MET A 123 33.95 16.47 16.86
C MET A 123 34.34 17.51 15.81
N MET A 124 33.35 18.13 15.09
CA MET A 124 33.66 19.09 14.02
C MET A 124 33.51 20.56 14.44
N TRP A 125 32.60 20.85 15.37
CA TRP A 125 32.27 22.23 15.75
C TRP A 125 32.42 22.51 17.24
N ASP A 126 32.99 21.57 18.00
CA ASP A 126 33.33 21.72 19.43
C ASP A 126 32.10 22.16 20.28
N TRP A 127 30.91 21.64 19.93
CA TRP A 127 29.69 21.96 20.66
C TRP A 127 29.74 21.45 22.08
N PRO A 128 29.19 22.21 23.05
CA PRO A 128 29.27 21.86 24.47
C PRO A 128 28.61 20.53 24.76
N LEU A 129 29.31 19.64 25.43
CA LEU A 129 28.79 18.38 25.95
C LEU A 129 28.57 18.45 27.46
N PRO A 130 27.70 17.62 28.04
CA PRO A 130 27.64 17.42 29.49
C PRO A 130 29.03 17.00 30.03
N SER A 131 29.43 17.50 31.18
CA SER A 131 30.71 17.23 31.82
C SER A 131 31.06 15.74 32.00
N ILE A 132 30.06 14.86 32.03
CA ILE A 132 30.22 13.40 32.12
C ILE A 132 30.81 12.82 30.82
N LEU A 133 30.59 13.46 29.68
CA LEU A 133 31.06 13.02 28.36
C LEU A 133 32.33 13.70 27.92
N GLU A 134 32.68 14.83 28.53
CA GLU A 134 33.86 15.60 28.20
C GLU A 134 35.12 14.77 28.49
N GLY A 135 35.93 14.49 27.47
CA GLY A 135 37.09 13.63 27.58
C GLY A 135 36.84 12.11 27.77
N ASN A 136 35.57 11.68 27.83
CA ASN A 136 35.24 10.27 27.97
C ASN A 136 34.76 9.68 26.61
N HIS A 137 35.75 9.34 25.78
CA HIS A 137 35.48 8.82 24.41
C HIS A 137 34.70 7.50 24.40
N VAL A 138 34.93 6.63 25.41
CA VAL A 138 34.18 5.37 25.53
C VAL A 138 32.69 5.61 25.82
N ALA A 139 32.38 6.54 26.74
CA ALA A 139 31.00 6.90 27.03
C ALA A 139 30.28 7.50 25.81
N MET A 140 31.00 8.33 25.02
CA MET A 140 30.47 8.88 23.77
C MET A 140 30.15 7.78 22.76
N GLY A 141 31.03 6.80 22.55
CA GLY A 141 30.80 5.66 21.67
C GLY A 141 29.63 4.79 22.14
N LEU A 142 29.51 4.53 23.45
CA LEU A 142 28.38 3.78 24.03
C LEU A 142 27.04 4.48 23.80
N ILE A 143 26.97 5.79 24.00
CA ILE A 143 25.72 6.55 23.76
C ILE A 143 25.35 6.52 22.28
N GLN A 144 26.31 6.70 21.37
CA GLN A 144 26.08 6.59 19.93
C GLN A 144 25.54 5.19 19.56
N MET A 145 26.14 4.13 20.11
CA MET A 145 25.67 2.75 19.93
C MET A 145 24.22 2.57 20.42
N LEU A 146 23.91 3.04 21.63
CA LEU A 146 22.57 2.92 22.21
C LEU A 146 21.51 3.68 21.39
N LEU A 147 21.80 4.90 20.95
CA LEU A 147 20.90 5.70 20.10
C LEU A 147 20.68 5.01 18.75
N THR A 148 21.72 4.44 18.17
CA THR A 148 21.63 3.68 16.91
C THR A 148 20.77 2.43 17.09
N ILE A 149 20.94 1.68 18.19
CA ILE A 149 20.08 0.51 18.51
C ILE A 149 18.61 0.92 18.58
N ILE A 150 18.30 2.04 19.24
CA ILE A 150 16.92 2.55 19.32
C ILE A 150 16.35 2.79 17.91
N ILE A 151 17.12 3.46 17.03
CA ILE A 151 16.70 3.72 15.65
C ILE A 151 16.54 2.41 14.86
N MET A 152 17.43 1.43 15.05
CA MET A 152 17.33 0.11 14.43
C MET A 152 16.06 -0.64 14.89
N VAL A 153 15.73 -0.59 16.19
CA VAL A 153 14.52 -1.22 16.75
C VAL A 153 13.25 -0.54 16.21
N ILE A 154 13.21 0.78 16.12
CA ILE A 154 12.10 1.52 15.51
C ILE A 154 11.89 1.06 14.07
N ASN A 155 12.98 0.81 13.35
CA ASN A 155 13.00 0.45 11.94
C ASN A 155 13.22 -1.07 11.68
N GLN A 156 12.97 -1.93 12.67
CA GLN A 156 13.21 -3.37 12.61
C GLN A 156 12.55 -4.08 11.41
N LYS A 157 11.50 -3.51 10.84
CA LYS A 157 10.82 -4.09 9.65
C LYS A 157 11.76 -4.25 8.46
N PHE A 158 12.72 -3.34 8.27
CA PHE A 158 13.71 -3.45 7.19
C PHE A 158 14.60 -4.68 7.38
N PHE A 159 15.00 -4.96 8.62
CA PHE A 159 15.81 -6.13 8.94
C PHE A 159 15.02 -7.43 8.77
N ILE A 160 13.77 -7.47 9.26
CA ILE A 160 12.90 -8.66 9.14
C ILE A 160 12.59 -8.96 7.68
N SER A 161 12.19 -7.95 6.89
CA SER A 161 11.89 -8.08 5.46
C SER A 161 13.14 -8.41 4.66
N GLY A 162 14.24 -7.73 4.94
CA GLY A 162 15.52 -7.94 4.26
C GLY A 162 16.10 -9.33 4.48
N PHE A 163 16.06 -9.81 5.72
CA PHE A 163 16.55 -11.16 6.06
C PHE A 163 15.67 -12.27 5.49
N ARG A 164 14.34 -12.07 5.53
CA ARG A 164 13.40 -12.98 4.86
C ARG A 164 13.66 -13.04 3.36
N GLY A 165 13.85 -11.90 2.70
CA GLY A 165 14.20 -11.83 1.29
C GLY A 165 15.50 -12.59 0.96
N LEU A 166 16.51 -12.48 1.82
CA LEU A 166 17.78 -13.20 1.64
C LEU A 166 17.60 -14.71 1.78
N LEU A 167 16.86 -15.18 2.77
CA LEU A 167 16.58 -16.61 2.99
C LEU A 167 15.85 -17.24 1.80
N HIS A 168 14.90 -16.53 1.19
CA HIS A 168 14.16 -17.01 0.00
C HIS A 168 14.90 -16.73 -1.32
N LYS A 169 16.20 -16.39 -1.27
CA LYS A 169 17.02 -16.05 -2.46
C LYS A 169 16.36 -14.96 -3.32
N ALA A 170 15.66 -14.04 -2.64
CA ALA A 170 14.86 -12.96 -3.19
C ALA A 170 15.30 -11.60 -2.61
N PRO A 171 16.60 -11.22 -2.76
CA PRO A 171 17.05 -9.95 -2.21
C PRO A 171 16.21 -8.80 -2.77
N ASN A 172 15.81 -7.90 -1.87
CA ASN A 172 15.02 -6.72 -2.18
C ASN A 172 15.72 -5.46 -1.65
N MET A 173 15.12 -4.30 -1.83
CA MET A 173 15.66 -3.04 -1.33
C MET A 173 15.88 -3.07 0.20
N ASP A 174 14.98 -3.72 0.95
CA ASP A 174 15.10 -3.83 2.40
C ASP A 174 16.33 -4.70 2.79
N THR A 175 16.69 -5.69 1.97
CA THR A 175 17.91 -6.50 2.14
C THR A 175 19.17 -5.63 2.05
N LEU A 176 19.24 -4.74 1.05
CA LEU A 176 20.37 -3.85 0.87
C LEU A 176 20.52 -2.88 2.07
N VAL A 177 19.39 -2.32 2.51
CA VAL A 177 19.33 -1.42 3.67
C VAL A 177 19.76 -2.14 4.95
N ALA A 178 19.26 -3.36 5.17
CA ALA A 178 19.61 -4.17 6.35
C ALA A 178 21.10 -4.56 6.37
N LEU A 179 21.66 -4.93 5.21
CA LEU A 179 23.09 -5.24 5.10
C LEU A 179 23.97 -4.02 5.33
N GLY A 180 23.66 -2.89 4.69
CA GLY A 180 24.45 -1.66 4.81
C GLY A 180 24.44 -1.11 6.24
N SER A 181 23.25 -0.94 6.83
CA SER A 181 23.14 -0.43 8.21
C SER A 181 23.67 -1.45 9.23
N GLY A 182 23.44 -2.75 9.00
CA GLY A 182 23.96 -3.81 9.86
C GLY A 182 25.50 -3.88 9.83
N ALA A 183 26.11 -3.82 8.66
CA ALA A 183 27.57 -3.81 8.51
C ALA A 183 28.21 -2.59 9.20
N ALA A 184 27.63 -1.39 9.00
CA ALA A 184 28.09 -0.17 9.66
C ALA A 184 28.01 -0.29 11.19
N PHE A 185 26.92 -0.84 11.71
CA PHE A 185 26.72 -1.07 13.15
C PHE A 185 27.71 -2.09 13.71
N VAL A 186 27.91 -3.24 13.04
CA VAL A 186 28.84 -4.29 13.49
C VAL A 186 30.28 -3.79 13.49
N TYR A 187 30.67 -3.09 12.41
CA TYR A 187 32.02 -2.53 12.32
C TYR A 187 32.27 -1.48 13.41
N SER A 188 31.32 -0.57 13.65
CA SER A 188 31.44 0.44 14.71
C SER A 188 31.49 -0.19 16.11
N THR A 189 30.76 -1.29 16.29
CA THR A 189 30.84 -2.05 17.56
C THR A 189 32.20 -2.67 17.74
N TYR A 190 32.81 -3.23 16.68
CA TYR A 190 34.17 -3.71 16.70
C TYR A 190 35.17 -2.57 17.03
N ALA A 191 35.06 -1.42 16.36
CA ALA A 191 35.91 -0.25 16.61
C ALA A 191 35.76 0.25 18.06
N LEU A 192 34.55 0.22 18.63
CA LEU A 192 34.32 0.57 20.03
C LEU A 192 35.05 -0.37 20.99
N PHE A 193 35.01 -1.68 20.75
CA PHE A 193 35.80 -2.64 21.58
C PHE A 193 37.27 -2.44 21.42
N ALA A 194 37.77 -2.22 20.20
CA ALA A 194 39.20 -1.93 19.95
C ALA A 194 39.65 -0.63 20.64
N MET A 195 38.79 0.40 20.63
CA MET A 195 39.02 1.65 21.34
C MET A 195 39.12 1.44 22.85
N THR A 196 38.31 0.57 23.46
CA THR A 196 38.41 0.26 24.91
C THR A 196 39.73 -0.43 25.24
N ASP A 197 40.25 -1.31 24.39
CA ASP A 197 41.56 -1.94 24.57
C ASP A 197 42.68 -0.92 24.46
N ALA A 198 42.64 -0.02 23.48
CA ALA A 198 43.62 1.09 23.34
C ALA A 198 43.59 1.99 24.58
N GLN A 199 42.40 2.30 25.13
CA GLN A 199 42.27 3.10 26.34
C GLN A 199 42.89 2.43 27.57
N VAL A 200 42.70 1.13 27.74
CA VAL A 200 43.31 0.34 28.83
C VAL A 200 44.88 0.36 28.71
N ARG A 201 45.41 0.39 27.49
CA ARG A 201 46.86 0.47 27.23
C ARG A 201 47.39 1.89 27.29
N MET A 202 46.55 2.89 27.57
CA MET A 202 46.93 4.32 27.57
C MET A 202 47.45 4.81 26.20
N ASP A 203 47.01 4.15 25.10
CA ASP A 203 47.34 4.53 23.73
C ASP A 203 46.31 5.53 23.23
N MET A 204 46.54 6.82 23.44
CA MET A 204 45.63 7.89 23.04
C MET A 204 45.54 8.05 21.53
N ASP A 205 46.60 7.74 20.78
CA ASP A 205 46.56 7.79 19.31
C ASP A 205 45.64 6.69 18.77
N GLY A 206 45.72 5.49 19.34
CA GLY A 206 44.80 4.39 19.04
C GLY A 206 43.35 4.72 19.40
N VAL A 207 43.11 5.37 20.55
CA VAL A 207 41.75 5.81 20.94
C VAL A 207 41.15 6.78 19.90
N MET A 208 41.93 7.79 19.50
CA MET A 208 41.49 8.78 18.51
C MET A 208 41.26 8.14 17.12
N HIS A 209 42.14 7.21 16.73
CA HIS A 209 42.00 6.48 15.47
C HIS A 209 40.65 5.73 15.43
N TYR A 210 40.35 4.89 16.42
CA TYR A 210 39.09 4.12 16.45
C TYR A 210 37.87 5.00 16.65
N MET A 211 37.97 6.15 17.30
CA MET A 211 36.87 7.11 17.44
C MET A 211 36.42 7.66 16.08
N HIS A 212 37.35 7.90 15.17
CA HIS A 212 37.05 8.33 13.79
C HIS A 212 36.49 7.21 12.91
N GLU A 213 36.59 5.95 13.33
CA GLU A 213 36.09 4.77 12.62
C GLU A 213 34.66 4.41 13.02
N PHE A 214 33.96 5.28 13.76
CA PHE A 214 32.57 5.03 14.09
C PHE A 214 31.64 5.41 12.95
N TYR A 215 30.83 4.45 12.51
CA TYR A 215 29.75 4.58 11.52
C TYR A 215 28.37 4.39 12.11
N PHE A 216 28.19 4.59 13.44
CA PHE A 216 26.89 4.50 14.11
C PHE A 216 25.89 5.48 13.52
N GLU A 217 26.32 6.70 13.23
CA GLU A 217 25.49 7.72 12.59
C GLU A 217 25.08 7.32 11.17
N SER A 218 26.02 6.72 10.40
CA SER A 218 25.75 6.26 9.04
C SER A 218 24.70 5.16 9.02
N ALA A 219 24.79 4.19 9.97
CA ALA A 219 23.78 3.16 10.14
C ALA A 219 22.39 3.75 10.43
N ALA A 220 22.32 4.73 11.35
CA ALA A 220 21.11 5.42 11.73
C ALA A 220 20.55 6.29 10.59
N MET A 221 21.42 6.97 9.86
CA MET A 221 21.06 7.84 8.74
C MET A 221 20.48 7.04 7.58
N ILE A 222 21.09 5.91 7.20
CA ILE A 222 20.55 5.02 6.16
C ILE A 222 19.12 4.63 6.48
N LEU A 223 18.82 4.18 7.70
CA LEU A 223 17.48 3.78 8.13
C LEU A 223 16.48 4.94 8.13
N THR A 224 16.94 6.11 8.55
CA THR A 224 16.08 7.30 8.59
C THR A 224 15.76 7.82 7.20
N LEU A 225 16.76 7.94 6.31
CA LEU A 225 16.58 8.41 4.94
C LEU A 225 15.69 7.47 4.11
N ILE A 226 15.87 6.16 4.26
CA ILE A 226 14.97 5.21 3.58
C ILE A 226 13.53 5.31 4.11
N THR A 227 13.35 5.61 5.40
CA THR A 227 12.01 5.83 5.98
C THR A 227 11.38 7.12 5.42
N VAL A 228 12.16 8.19 5.17
CA VAL A 228 11.68 9.38 4.42
C VAL A 228 11.21 8.97 3.03
N GLY A 229 12.02 8.22 2.28
CA GLY A 229 11.66 7.75 0.95
C GLY A 229 10.36 6.94 0.95
N LYS A 230 10.21 6.02 1.90
CA LYS A 230 8.98 5.23 2.07
C LYS A 230 7.76 6.07 2.45
N MET A 231 7.94 7.11 3.24
CA MET A 231 6.85 8.04 3.57
C MET A 231 6.41 8.84 2.34
N LEU A 232 7.35 9.34 1.53
CA LEU A 232 7.02 10.05 0.29
C LEU A 232 6.32 9.14 -0.72
N GLU A 233 6.78 7.89 -0.85
CA GLU A 233 6.13 6.87 -1.67
C GLU A 233 4.69 6.62 -1.21
N ALA A 234 4.48 6.39 0.09
CA ALA A 234 3.15 6.16 0.65
C ALA A 234 2.22 7.36 0.45
N HIS A 235 2.72 8.59 0.65
CA HIS A 235 1.96 9.81 0.42
C HIS A 235 1.53 9.97 -1.04
N SER A 236 2.43 9.69 -1.99
CA SER A 236 2.11 9.76 -3.42
C SER A 236 1.09 8.70 -3.83
N LYS A 237 1.22 7.47 -3.32
CA LYS A 237 0.23 6.41 -3.52
C LYS A 237 -1.13 6.77 -2.93
N GLY A 238 -1.15 7.38 -1.74
CA GLY A 238 -2.37 7.85 -1.08
C GLY A 238 -3.15 8.85 -1.95
N LYS A 239 -2.47 9.82 -2.54
CA LYS A 239 -3.11 10.80 -3.45
C LYS A 239 -3.75 10.13 -4.68
N THR A 240 -3.09 9.15 -5.28
CA THR A 240 -3.65 8.40 -6.41
C THR A 240 -4.87 7.59 -5.98
N THR A 241 -4.80 6.95 -4.82
CA THR A 241 -5.92 6.20 -4.25
C THR A 241 -7.11 7.11 -3.92
N ASP A 242 -6.88 8.32 -3.41
CA ASP A 242 -7.94 9.29 -3.13
C ASP A 242 -8.63 9.80 -4.41
N ALA A 243 -7.90 9.94 -5.51
CA ALA A 243 -8.49 10.26 -6.81
C ALA A 243 -9.42 9.13 -7.30
N ILE A 244 -9.00 7.88 -7.19
CA ILE A 244 -9.84 6.71 -7.51
C ILE A 244 -11.09 6.68 -6.63
N LYS A 245 -10.96 6.90 -5.31
CA LYS A 245 -12.11 6.99 -4.39
C LYS A 245 -13.09 8.09 -4.79
N SER A 246 -12.58 9.22 -5.28
CA SER A 246 -13.44 10.33 -5.71
C SER A 246 -14.28 9.94 -6.93
N LEU A 247 -13.71 9.17 -7.87
CA LEU A 247 -14.46 8.61 -9.00
C LEU A 247 -15.50 7.57 -8.54
N MET A 248 -15.13 6.67 -7.63
CA MET A 248 -16.07 5.69 -7.07
C MET A 248 -17.26 6.32 -6.34
N LYS A 249 -17.08 7.50 -5.72
CA LYS A 249 -18.18 8.25 -5.08
C LYS A 249 -19.18 8.83 -6.07
N LEU A 250 -18.86 8.93 -7.36
CA LEU A 250 -19.77 9.35 -8.41
C LEU A 250 -20.79 8.26 -8.74
N ALA A 251 -20.48 6.99 -8.49
CA ALA A 251 -21.42 5.90 -8.69
C ALA A 251 -22.56 5.99 -7.65
N PRO A 252 -23.83 5.97 -8.07
CA PRO A 252 -24.96 5.99 -7.16
C PRO A 252 -25.03 4.68 -6.38
N LYS A 253 -25.52 4.76 -5.13
CA LYS A 253 -25.67 3.58 -4.28
C LYS A 253 -26.94 2.79 -4.56
N THR A 254 -27.89 3.41 -5.24
CA THR A 254 -29.20 2.82 -5.59
C THR A 254 -29.50 3.02 -7.06
N ALA A 255 -30.30 2.15 -7.61
CA ALA A 255 -30.82 2.22 -8.97
C ALA A 255 -32.34 2.11 -8.95
N ASN A 256 -33.01 2.86 -9.84
CA ASN A 256 -34.47 2.74 -10.06
C ASN A 256 -34.66 1.73 -11.18
N ILE A 257 -35.07 0.50 -10.83
CA ILE A 257 -35.36 -0.56 -11.80
C ILE A 257 -36.85 -0.68 -12.05
N ILE A 258 -37.23 -1.22 -13.22
CA ILE A 258 -38.62 -1.58 -13.55
C ILE A 258 -38.78 -3.08 -13.32
N SER A 259 -39.63 -3.47 -12.37
CA SER A 259 -40.01 -4.85 -12.14
C SER A 259 -41.54 -4.95 -12.15
N ASP A 260 -42.09 -5.88 -12.93
CA ASP A 260 -43.51 -6.11 -13.06
C ASP A 260 -44.35 -4.85 -13.37
N GLY A 261 -43.76 -3.95 -14.21
CA GLY A 261 -44.40 -2.69 -14.61
C GLY A 261 -44.38 -1.57 -13.54
N SER A 262 -43.76 -1.82 -12.39
CA SER A 262 -43.59 -0.85 -11.30
C SER A 262 -42.15 -0.46 -11.14
N GLU A 263 -41.93 0.82 -10.77
CA GLU A 263 -40.60 1.34 -10.46
C GLU A 263 -40.20 0.99 -9.01
N LEU A 264 -39.06 0.37 -8.84
CA LEU A 264 -38.49 -0.03 -7.55
C LEU A 264 -37.14 0.56 -7.38
N ASN A 265 -36.87 1.24 -6.24
CA ASN A 265 -35.54 1.69 -5.87
C ASN A 265 -34.83 0.56 -5.14
N VAL A 266 -33.76 0.06 -5.71
CA VAL A 266 -32.95 -1.05 -5.18
C VAL A 266 -31.49 -0.64 -4.99
N PRO A 267 -30.76 -1.24 -4.04
CA PRO A 267 -29.31 -1.12 -4.00
C PRO A 267 -28.70 -1.54 -5.35
N VAL A 268 -27.69 -0.81 -5.82
CA VAL A 268 -27.06 -1.08 -7.13
C VAL A 268 -26.46 -2.49 -7.21
N GLU A 269 -26.09 -3.06 -6.05
CA GLU A 269 -25.58 -4.42 -5.91
C GLU A 269 -26.61 -5.51 -6.27
N ASN A 270 -27.88 -5.17 -6.20
CA ASN A 270 -29.00 -6.09 -6.51
C ASN A 270 -29.45 -6.03 -7.97
N VAL A 271 -28.90 -5.09 -8.75
CA VAL A 271 -29.19 -4.98 -10.19
C VAL A 271 -28.52 -6.14 -10.92
N LYS A 272 -29.27 -6.80 -11.78
CA LYS A 272 -28.81 -7.93 -12.58
C LYS A 272 -28.70 -7.54 -14.04
N LYS A 273 -27.81 -8.25 -14.76
CA LYS A 273 -27.73 -8.11 -16.21
C LYS A 273 -29.11 -8.40 -16.86
N GLY A 274 -29.56 -7.49 -17.71
CA GLY A 274 -30.87 -7.55 -18.36
C GLY A 274 -31.98 -6.81 -17.61
N ASP A 275 -31.73 -6.31 -16.38
CA ASP A 275 -32.70 -5.45 -15.68
C ASP A 275 -32.87 -4.13 -16.41
N ILE A 276 -34.11 -3.63 -16.46
CA ILE A 276 -34.37 -2.30 -17.02
C ILE A 276 -34.31 -1.28 -15.90
N PHE A 277 -33.47 -0.25 -16.07
CA PHE A 277 -33.36 0.84 -15.13
C PHE A 277 -33.66 2.20 -15.78
N ILE A 278 -34.05 3.15 -14.96
CA ILE A 278 -34.41 4.51 -15.33
C ILE A 278 -33.42 5.48 -14.77
N VAL A 279 -33.02 6.47 -15.58
CA VAL A 279 -32.16 7.57 -15.17
C VAL A 279 -32.80 8.90 -15.56
N ARG A 280 -33.10 9.72 -14.56
CA ARG A 280 -33.71 11.04 -14.72
C ARG A 280 -32.62 12.12 -14.92
N PRO A 281 -32.99 13.30 -15.44
CA PRO A 281 -32.08 14.43 -15.51
C PRO A 281 -31.47 14.75 -14.13
N GLY A 282 -30.14 14.92 -14.10
CA GLY A 282 -29.38 15.17 -12.88
C GLY A 282 -28.99 13.92 -12.07
N GLU A 283 -29.41 12.72 -12.49
CA GLU A 283 -29.02 11.47 -11.84
C GLU A 283 -27.78 10.86 -12.51
N ASN A 284 -26.94 10.21 -11.70
CA ASN A 284 -25.83 9.41 -12.22
C ASN A 284 -26.32 8.04 -12.66
N ILE A 285 -25.74 7.52 -13.75
CA ILE A 285 -26.04 6.20 -14.29
C ILE A 285 -25.50 5.12 -13.33
N PRO A 286 -26.35 4.17 -12.87
CA PRO A 286 -25.97 3.25 -11.81
C PRO A 286 -25.08 2.09 -12.26
N VAL A 287 -25.31 1.56 -13.46
CA VAL A 287 -24.58 0.43 -14.05
C VAL A 287 -24.37 0.66 -15.54
N ASP A 288 -23.43 -0.06 -16.17
CA ASP A 288 -23.32 -0.01 -17.62
C ASP A 288 -24.54 -0.59 -18.30
N GLY A 289 -25.03 0.08 -19.34
CA GLY A 289 -26.24 -0.32 -20.03
C GLY A 289 -26.30 0.12 -21.48
N ILE A 290 -27.39 -0.29 -22.12
CA ILE A 290 -27.77 0.14 -23.47
C ILE A 290 -29.09 0.90 -23.36
N VAL A 291 -29.19 2.07 -23.97
CA VAL A 291 -30.41 2.85 -24.01
C VAL A 291 -31.48 2.10 -24.83
N VAL A 292 -32.61 1.79 -24.18
CA VAL A 292 -33.76 1.14 -24.82
C VAL A 292 -34.76 2.20 -25.30
N GLU A 293 -34.94 3.26 -24.52
CA GLU A 293 -35.93 4.30 -24.78
C GLU A 293 -35.44 5.65 -24.24
N GLY A 294 -35.73 6.73 -24.94
CA GLY A 294 -35.36 8.08 -24.56
C GLY A 294 -34.14 8.62 -25.28
N SER A 295 -33.81 9.87 -25.01
CA SER A 295 -32.57 10.53 -25.48
C SER A 295 -32.15 11.58 -24.47
N SER A 296 -30.82 11.74 -24.29
CA SER A 296 -30.26 12.72 -23.38
C SER A 296 -28.81 13.01 -23.69
N ALA A 297 -28.35 14.20 -23.29
CA ALA A 297 -26.95 14.51 -23.20
C ALA A 297 -26.37 13.94 -21.90
N VAL A 298 -25.34 13.09 -22.01
CA VAL A 298 -24.66 12.43 -20.88
C VAL A 298 -23.26 13.00 -20.74
N ASN A 299 -22.93 13.47 -19.55
CA ASN A 299 -21.57 13.93 -19.24
C ASN A 299 -20.70 12.74 -18.83
N GLU A 300 -19.78 12.39 -19.70
CA GLU A 300 -18.81 11.28 -19.52
C GLU A 300 -17.41 11.80 -19.12
N ALA A 301 -17.26 13.09 -18.78
CA ALA A 301 -15.97 13.73 -18.50
C ALA A 301 -15.17 13.04 -17.39
N ALA A 302 -15.84 12.44 -16.40
CA ALA A 302 -15.19 11.71 -15.31
C ALA A 302 -14.44 10.44 -15.79
N LEU A 303 -14.87 9.84 -16.91
CA LEU A 303 -14.29 8.62 -17.47
C LEU A 303 -13.38 8.92 -18.67
N THR A 304 -13.80 9.82 -19.55
CA THR A 304 -13.12 10.11 -20.83
C THR A 304 -12.17 11.30 -20.76
N GLY A 305 -12.39 12.21 -19.79
CA GLY A 305 -11.70 13.50 -19.72
C GLY A 305 -12.25 14.56 -20.68
N GLU A 306 -13.22 14.24 -21.53
CA GLU A 306 -13.84 15.18 -22.46
C GLU A 306 -14.97 15.97 -21.77
N SER A 307 -14.87 17.29 -21.77
CA SER A 307 -15.84 18.16 -21.07
C SER A 307 -17.17 18.33 -21.80
N ILE A 308 -17.26 17.93 -23.07
CA ILE A 308 -18.46 18.10 -23.88
C ILE A 308 -19.39 16.90 -23.64
N PRO A 309 -20.65 17.11 -23.21
CA PRO A 309 -21.61 16.03 -23.07
C PRO A 309 -21.87 15.34 -24.42
N VAL A 310 -22.08 14.03 -24.36
CA VAL A 310 -22.35 13.20 -25.53
C VAL A 310 -23.83 12.89 -25.59
N ASP A 311 -24.45 13.13 -26.74
CA ASP A 311 -25.85 12.79 -26.98
C ASP A 311 -26.00 11.26 -27.09
N LYS A 312 -26.92 10.70 -26.31
CA LYS A 312 -27.25 9.28 -26.27
C LYS A 312 -28.70 9.09 -26.67
N SER A 313 -28.94 8.10 -27.51
CA SER A 313 -30.24 7.70 -28.03
C SER A 313 -30.44 6.18 -27.95
N ALA A 314 -31.61 5.68 -28.29
CA ALA A 314 -31.89 4.25 -28.28
C ALA A 314 -30.85 3.46 -29.10
N GLY A 315 -30.24 2.45 -28.50
CA GLY A 315 -29.17 1.62 -29.06
C GLY A 315 -27.75 2.03 -28.60
N ASP A 316 -27.57 3.21 -28.01
CA ASP A 316 -26.27 3.67 -27.55
C ASP A 316 -25.88 3.08 -26.19
N ASN A 317 -24.57 2.91 -25.98
CA ASN A 317 -24.05 2.48 -24.70
C ASN A 317 -23.94 3.65 -23.71
N VAL A 318 -24.23 3.38 -22.44
CA VAL A 318 -24.04 4.29 -21.33
C VAL A 318 -23.19 3.61 -20.25
N SER A 319 -22.34 4.40 -19.60
CA SER A 319 -21.39 3.90 -18.61
C SER A 319 -21.77 4.31 -17.19
N ALA A 320 -21.55 3.43 -16.24
CA ALA A 320 -21.75 3.69 -14.82
C ALA A 320 -20.99 4.95 -14.36
N ALA A 321 -21.53 5.67 -13.37
CA ALA A 321 -21.00 6.89 -12.78
C ALA A 321 -20.95 8.12 -13.70
N THR A 322 -21.48 8.05 -14.93
CA THR A 322 -21.68 9.21 -15.80
C THR A 322 -22.97 9.94 -15.44
N LEU A 323 -23.03 11.24 -15.70
CA LEU A 323 -24.15 12.10 -15.29
C LEU A 323 -25.13 12.34 -16.44
N ASN A 324 -26.38 11.95 -16.27
CA ASN A 324 -27.47 12.28 -17.20
C ASN A 324 -27.88 13.75 -17.01
N GLN A 325 -27.78 14.59 -18.06
CA GLN A 325 -27.99 16.02 -17.91
C GLN A 325 -29.38 16.53 -18.23
N SER A 326 -29.99 16.08 -19.34
CA SER A 326 -31.14 16.80 -19.89
C SER A 326 -32.39 15.96 -20.08
N GLY A 327 -32.28 14.74 -20.55
CA GLY A 327 -33.39 13.89 -20.92
C GLY A 327 -33.66 12.75 -19.98
N PHE A 328 -34.70 11.99 -20.26
CA PHE A 328 -35.02 10.74 -19.60
C PHE A 328 -34.39 9.59 -20.38
N LEU A 329 -33.76 8.69 -19.68
CA LEU A 329 -33.18 7.47 -20.24
C LEU A 329 -33.77 6.24 -19.57
N LYS A 330 -34.18 5.27 -20.38
CA LYS A 330 -34.54 3.92 -19.95
C LYS A 330 -33.53 2.98 -20.57
N CYS A 331 -32.80 2.27 -19.74
CA CYS A 331 -31.65 1.49 -20.15
C CYS A 331 -31.78 0.04 -19.69
N GLU A 332 -31.20 -0.88 -20.46
CA GLU A 332 -31.02 -2.27 -20.08
C GLU A 332 -29.60 -2.49 -19.54
N ALA A 333 -29.47 -3.08 -18.37
CA ALA A 333 -28.19 -3.36 -17.75
C ALA A 333 -27.38 -4.39 -18.54
N SER A 334 -26.21 -3.98 -19.05
CA SER A 334 -25.31 -4.82 -19.84
C SER A 334 -24.19 -5.44 -19.00
N ARG A 335 -23.63 -4.65 -18.07
CA ARG A 335 -22.58 -5.06 -17.10
C ARG A 335 -22.94 -4.53 -15.73
N VAL A 336 -22.74 -5.38 -14.72
CA VAL A 336 -23.13 -5.08 -13.34
C VAL A 336 -22.02 -5.48 -12.36
N GLY A 337 -21.99 -4.87 -11.19
CA GLY A 337 -21.02 -5.19 -10.14
C GLY A 337 -19.58 -4.94 -10.54
N GLU A 338 -18.72 -5.96 -10.40
CA GLU A 338 -17.28 -5.87 -10.70
C GLU A 338 -16.97 -5.80 -12.21
N ASP A 339 -17.93 -6.11 -13.09
CA ASP A 339 -17.76 -6.09 -14.55
C ASP A 339 -18.07 -4.72 -15.17
N THR A 340 -18.46 -3.71 -14.39
CA THR A 340 -18.73 -2.36 -14.91
C THR A 340 -17.46 -1.67 -15.40
N THR A 341 -17.60 -0.73 -16.34
CA THR A 341 -16.48 0.07 -16.88
C THR A 341 -15.74 0.83 -15.78
N LEU A 342 -16.42 1.28 -14.73
CA LEU A 342 -15.82 1.95 -13.59
C LEU A 342 -14.97 1.00 -12.72
N SER A 343 -15.41 -0.27 -12.56
CA SER A 343 -14.71 -1.29 -11.76
C SER A 343 -13.48 -1.86 -12.43
#